data_81b0218637bc7c3f13fb790c914d6974
#
_entry.id   81b0218637bc7c3f13fb790c914d6974
#
_cell.length_a   1.000
_cell.length_b   1.000
_cell.length_c   1.000
_cell.angle_alpha   90.00
_cell.angle_beta   90.00
_cell.angle_gamma   90.00
#
_symmetry.space_group_name_H-M   'P 1'
#
loop_
_entity.id
_entity.type
_entity.pdbx_description
1 polymer ?
#
loop_
_entity_poly.entity_id
_entity_poly.type
_entity_poly.pdbx_seq_one_letter_code
_entity_poly.pdbx_strand_id
1 'polypeptide(L)'
;MVIISDEIQIKNAPTKVLLQTAEEIVQGISQRSTFFNDEKLQSLPTFFNGEIQVGRIIGRGGFCTVKELVGIKTGKSKKGTVQRRMSNDNLNDQSSVSNNAMSLTYNGVDMSAKEYLTHSCNRGKGVIYVVKQVAEELEYSNRITFLKGCVDLALEAKYLCTLSHPNIIEVKGVSAGGPFRQGYFIVLERLHDTLPSKLKKWTTVDRQCKGITGVFTGGKKKVDGLFVNRMQAAYGIANAVNYIHSRNLVYRDLKPDNIGFDGSQNVKLFDFGLAKELNDNDKTSNDLYKLTGFTGSIRYMAPEVGLKQPYNQKVDVYSYSMLLWYIMALEPPYGFYTPEMFTSRVFQQGHRPVIMADWPANICRMMKDCWNVNITVRPDFEAILDTIQQEVRLYNPEAANKLETTYMR
;
A
#
# COMPACT_ATOMS: atom_id res chain seq x y z
N MET A 1 -12.33 -10.47 0.61
CA MET A 1 -13.55 -10.04 1.33
C MET A 1 -14.13 -11.28 2.01
N VAL A 2 -14.20 -11.27 3.33
CA VAL A 2 -14.72 -12.40 4.11
C VAL A 2 -16.25 -12.40 3.96
N ILE A 3 -16.82 -13.54 3.53
CA ILE A 3 -18.27 -13.74 3.47
C ILE A 3 -18.72 -14.00 4.90
N ILE A 4 -19.46 -13.07 5.48
CA ILE A 4 -20.03 -13.17 6.81
C ILE A 4 -21.44 -13.74 6.64
N SER A 5 -21.65 -15.00 7.01
CA SER A 5 -22.89 -15.73 6.76
C SER A 5 -24.10 -15.30 7.60
N ASP A 6 -23.90 -14.56 8.70
CA ASP A 6 -24.96 -14.19 9.64
C ASP A 6 -25.06 -12.68 9.86
N GLU A 7 -25.44 -11.94 8.81
CA GLU A 7 -25.55 -10.47 8.88
C GLU A 7 -26.52 -9.98 9.98
N ILE A 8 -27.57 -10.72 10.32
CA ILE A 8 -28.58 -10.34 11.32
C ILE A 8 -27.99 -10.37 12.73
N GLN A 9 -27.18 -11.40 13.05
CA GLN A 9 -26.54 -11.52 14.36
C GLN A 9 -25.48 -10.43 14.55
N ILE A 10 -24.73 -10.10 13.49
CA ILE A 10 -23.66 -9.10 13.53
C ILE A 10 -24.20 -7.68 13.74
N LYS A 11 -25.34 -7.33 13.14
CA LYS A 11 -25.94 -5.98 13.29
C LYS A 11 -26.20 -5.59 14.74
N ASN A 12 -26.51 -6.55 15.60
CA ASN A 12 -26.87 -6.31 17.01
C ASN A 12 -25.76 -6.78 18.00
N ALA A 13 -24.67 -7.34 17.51
CA ALA A 13 -23.62 -7.90 18.36
C ALA A 13 -22.90 -6.80 19.16
N PRO A 14 -22.55 -7.01 20.44
CA PRO A 14 -21.67 -6.11 21.18
C PRO A 14 -20.30 -5.95 20.51
N THR A 15 -19.64 -4.79 20.65
CA THR A 15 -18.31 -4.52 20.08
C THR A 15 -17.29 -5.61 20.43
N LYS A 16 -17.32 -6.12 21.67
CA LYS A 16 -16.45 -7.21 22.11
C LYS A 16 -16.60 -8.48 21.24
N VAL A 17 -17.84 -8.83 20.88
CA VAL A 17 -18.13 -9.99 20.03
C VAL A 17 -17.60 -9.75 18.61
N LEU A 18 -17.78 -8.53 18.07
CA LEU A 18 -17.26 -8.19 16.75
C LEU A 18 -15.72 -8.27 16.69
N LEU A 19 -15.03 -7.80 17.73
CA LEU A 19 -13.58 -7.87 17.81
C LEU A 19 -13.10 -9.32 17.93
N GLN A 20 -13.79 -10.16 18.70
CA GLN A 20 -13.52 -11.59 18.78
C GLN A 20 -13.74 -12.30 17.45
N THR A 21 -14.82 -11.99 16.75
CA THR A 21 -15.08 -12.52 15.38
C THR A 21 -13.99 -12.08 14.40
N ALA A 22 -13.54 -10.81 14.47
CA ALA A 22 -12.43 -10.34 13.65
C ALA A 22 -11.13 -11.13 13.94
N GLU A 23 -10.86 -11.41 15.21
CA GLU A 23 -9.71 -12.21 15.65
C GLU A 23 -9.75 -13.63 15.06
N GLU A 24 -10.87 -14.32 15.19
CA GLU A 24 -11.08 -15.67 14.66
C GLU A 24 -10.87 -15.72 13.13
N ILE A 25 -11.39 -14.72 12.41
CA ILE A 25 -11.21 -14.60 10.95
C ILE A 25 -9.73 -14.43 10.59
N VAL A 26 -9.04 -13.50 11.25
CA VAL A 26 -7.63 -13.21 10.97
C VAL A 26 -6.74 -14.39 11.38
N GLN A 27 -7.03 -15.05 12.49
CA GLN A 27 -6.32 -16.27 12.90
C GLN A 27 -6.48 -17.39 11.86
N GLY A 28 -7.70 -17.63 11.39
CA GLY A 28 -7.97 -18.63 10.34
C GLY A 28 -7.26 -18.33 9.01
N ILE A 29 -7.06 -17.05 8.66
CA ILE A 29 -6.26 -16.64 7.51
C ILE A 29 -4.78 -16.86 7.80
N SER A 30 -4.30 -16.47 8.98
CA SER A 30 -2.88 -16.56 9.37
C SER A 30 -2.39 -18.01 9.45
N GLN A 31 -3.21 -18.93 9.96
CA GLN A 31 -2.87 -20.36 10.03
C GLN A 31 -2.65 -21.02 8.66
N ARG A 32 -3.25 -20.45 7.60
CA ARG A 32 -3.09 -20.91 6.21
C ARG A 32 -2.03 -20.17 5.43
N SER A 33 -1.48 -19.11 6.01
CA SER A 33 -0.47 -18.27 5.36
C SER A 33 0.93 -18.80 5.65
N THR A 34 1.75 -18.86 4.61
CA THR A 34 3.20 -19.11 4.71
C THR A 34 3.98 -17.80 4.64
N PHE A 35 3.29 -16.71 4.36
CA PHE A 35 3.89 -15.38 4.16
C PHE A 35 4.03 -14.58 5.46
N PHE A 36 3.04 -14.63 6.36
CA PHE A 36 3.04 -13.79 7.56
C PHE A 36 4.16 -14.15 8.54
N ASN A 37 4.80 -13.12 9.07
CA ASN A 37 5.82 -13.24 10.11
C ASN A 37 5.39 -12.47 11.36
N ASP A 38 4.85 -13.20 12.35
CA ASP A 38 4.35 -12.62 13.58
C ASP A 38 5.48 -12.08 14.48
N GLU A 39 6.71 -12.58 14.38
CA GLU A 39 7.87 -12.06 15.13
C GLU A 39 8.18 -10.62 14.68
N LYS A 40 8.13 -10.36 13.37
CA LYS A 40 8.30 -8.99 12.86
C LYS A 40 7.22 -8.04 13.36
N LEU A 41 5.96 -8.49 13.40
CA LEU A 41 4.86 -7.68 13.95
C LEU A 41 5.06 -7.38 15.44
N GLN A 42 5.50 -8.39 16.22
CA GLN A 42 5.77 -8.25 17.65
C GLN A 42 7.00 -7.37 17.94
N SER A 43 7.95 -7.28 17.01
CA SER A 43 9.14 -6.43 17.14
C SER A 43 8.86 -4.94 16.90
N LEU A 44 7.70 -4.59 16.33
CA LEU A 44 7.34 -3.20 16.09
C LEU A 44 7.15 -2.43 17.41
N PRO A 45 7.53 -1.14 17.45
CA PRO A 45 7.22 -0.25 18.55
C PRO A 45 5.73 -0.23 18.86
N THR A 46 5.38 -0.38 20.14
CA THR A 46 3.99 -0.36 20.60
C THR A 46 3.68 0.91 21.39
N PHE A 47 2.48 1.48 21.16
CA PHE A 47 2.03 2.70 21.79
C PHE A 47 0.63 2.54 22.38
N PHE A 48 0.41 3.05 23.60
CA PHE A 48 -0.94 3.18 24.13
C PHE A 48 -1.64 4.39 23.54
N ASN A 49 -2.98 4.36 23.43
CA ASN A 49 -3.77 5.48 22.92
C ASN A 49 -3.49 6.80 23.65
N GLY A 50 -3.20 6.75 24.96
CA GLY A 50 -2.87 7.92 25.77
C GLY A 50 -1.46 8.49 25.54
N GLU A 51 -0.57 7.73 24.91
CA GLU A 51 0.80 8.20 24.58
C GLU A 51 0.82 9.01 23.30
N ILE A 52 -0.06 8.74 22.33
CA ILE A 52 -0.08 9.43 21.04
C ILE A 52 -0.92 10.71 21.07
N GLN A 53 -0.45 11.73 20.37
CA GLN A 53 -1.18 12.97 20.11
C GLN A 53 -1.49 13.04 18.61
N VAL A 54 -2.76 12.94 18.27
CA VAL A 54 -3.22 13.00 16.88
C VAL A 54 -3.69 14.40 16.52
N GLY A 55 -3.37 14.82 15.28
CA GLY A 55 -3.81 16.08 14.71
C GLY A 55 -5.04 15.93 13.82
N ARG A 56 -5.08 16.71 12.74
CA ARG A 56 -6.20 16.70 11.80
C ARG A 56 -6.28 15.39 11.01
N ILE A 57 -7.48 15.07 10.55
CA ILE A 57 -7.71 14.00 9.58
C ILE A 57 -7.15 14.47 8.22
N ILE A 58 -6.31 13.63 7.62
CA ILE A 58 -5.71 13.89 6.30
C ILE A 58 -6.20 12.93 5.22
N GLY A 59 -6.86 11.83 5.62
CA GLY A 59 -7.44 10.86 4.71
C GLY A 59 -8.62 10.12 5.31
N ARG A 60 -9.56 9.72 4.46
CA ARG A 60 -10.69 8.83 4.79
C ARG A 60 -10.77 7.76 3.72
N GLY A 61 -10.63 6.49 4.13
CA GLY A 61 -10.90 5.33 3.31
C GLY A 61 -12.30 4.77 3.55
N GLY A 62 -12.63 3.65 2.93
CA GLY A 62 -13.93 3.01 3.10
C GLY A 62 -14.22 2.58 4.55
N PHE A 63 -13.20 2.22 5.31
CA PHE A 63 -13.32 1.71 6.68
C PHE A 63 -12.47 2.49 7.68
N CYS A 64 -11.43 3.16 7.23
CA CYS A 64 -10.40 3.75 8.08
C CYS A 64 -10.29 5.25 7.91
N THR A 65 -9.85 5.91 8.98
CA THR A 65 -9.40 7.31 8.99
C THR A 65 -7.89 7.37 9.19
N VAL A 66 -7.24 8.33 8.53
CA VAL A 66 -5.82 8.63 8.68
C VAL A 66 -5.68 10.01 9.29
N LYS A 67 -5.03 10.08 10.45
CA LYS A 67 -4.79 11.31 11.23
C LYS A 67 -3.30 11.61 11.29
N GLU A 68 -2.93 12.88 11.34
CA GLU A 68 -1.54 13.28 11.61
C GLU A 68 -1.12 12.80 13.01
N LEU A 69 0.10 12.26 13.14
CA LEU A 69 0.74 12.03 14.43
C LEU A 69 1.59 13.26 14.76
N VAL A 70 1.12 14.10 15.68
CA VAL A 70 1.74 15.40 15.99
C VAL A 70 2.66 15.35 17.20
N GLY A 71 2.59 14.30 18.00
CA GLY A 71 3.45 14.12 19.16
C GLY A 71 3.28 12.75 19.82
N ILE A 72 4.31 12.30 20.52
CA ILE A 72 4.30 11.10 21.37
C ILE A 72 4.74 11.54 22.77
N LYS A 73 3.89 11.30 23.78
CA LYS A 73 4.20 11.61 25.18
C LYS A 73 5.29 10.67 25.69
N THR A 74 6.39 11.24 26.13
CA THR A 74 7.38 10.46 26.90
C THR A 74 6.85 10.25 28.29
N GLY A 75 6.61 9.00 28.69
CA GLY A 75 6.35 8.70 30.08
C GLY A 75 7.52 9.24 30.91
N LYS A 76 7.23 10.01 31.98
CA LYS A 76 8.27 10.36 32.97
C LYS A 76 8.80 9.06 33.56
N SER A 77 9.94 8.59 33.10
CA SER A 77 10.73 7.60 33.82
C SER A 77 10.94 8.20 35.20
N LYS A 78 10.31 7.63 36.26
CA LYS A 78 10.71 7.88 37.60
C LYS A 78 12.17 7.43 37.68
N LYS A 79 13.11 8.39 37.67
CA LYS A 79 14.49 8.13 38.08
C LYS A 79 14.42 7.65 39.52
N GLY A 80 14.30 6.34 39.69
CA GLY A 80 14.55 5.70 40.96
C GLY A 80 16.02 5.89 41.29
N THR A 81 16.27 6.69 42.30
CA THR A 81 17.59 6.83 42.95
C THR A 81 17.94 5.48 43.50
N VAL A 82 18.66 4.65 42.74
CA VAL A 82 19.23 3.41 43.27
C VAL A 82 20.49 3.77 44.02
N GLN A 83 20.35 3.93 45.34
CA GLN A 83 21.49 3.88 46.27
C GLN A 83 22.21 2.52 46.09
N ARG A 84 23.51 2.63 45.70
CA ARG A 84 24.43 1.48 45.74
C ARG A 84 24.46 0.90 47.15
N ARG A 85 23.90 -0.28 47.36
CA ARG A 85 24.32 -1.21 48.41
C ARG A 85 25.06 -2.36 47.73
N MET A 86 26.36 -2.43 47.99
CA MET A 86 27.17 -3.61 47.72
C MET A 86 26.70 -4.72 48.70
N SER A 87 26.33 -5.86 48.16
CA SER A 87 26.47 -7.13 48.84
C SER A 87 26.64 -8.23 47.79
N ASN A 88 27.77 -8.91 47.89
CA ASN A 88 28.05 -10.14 47.17
C ASN A 88 26.98 -11.17 47.49
N ASP A 89 26.49 -11.86 46.47
CA ASP A 89 26.27 -13.30 46.54
C ASP A 89 26.05 -13.86 45.13
N ASN A 90 26.82 -14.91 44.87
CA ASN A 90 26.73 -15.76 43.69
C ASN A 90 25.39 -16.48 43.64
N LEU A 91 24.81 -16.58 42.44
CA LEU A 91 24.22 -17.85 41.97
C LEU A 91 23.88 -17.73 40.44
N ASN A 92 24.36 -18.71 39.71
CA ASN A 92 24.08 -19.02 38.32
C ASN A 92 22.57 -19.15 38.10
N ASP A 93 22.06 -18.46 37.07
CA ASP A 93 21.01 -19.04 36.25
C ASP A 93 21.10 -18.48 34.81
N GLN A 94 21.38 -19.41 33.91
CA GLN A 94 21.43 -19.13 32.46
C GLN A 94 20.01 -19.24 31.92
N SER A 95 19.45 -18.12 31.53
CA SER A 95 18.41 -18.10 30.50
C SER A 95 18.58 -16.84 29.64
N SER A 96 19.39 -17.01 28.60
CA SER A 96 19.61 -16.00 27.58
C SER A 96 18.38 -15.94 26.65
N VAL A 97 17.46 -15.02 26.94
CA VAL A 97 16.49 -14.54 25.94
C VAL A 97 17.20 -13.44 25.15
N SER A 98 17.66 -13.77 23.97
CA SER A 98 18.26 -12.81 23.03
C SER A 98 17.16 -11.91 22.47
N ASN A 99 16.93 -10.77 23.12
CA ASN A 99 16.18 -9.66 22.51
C ASN A 99 17.06 -9.02 21.43
N ASN A 100 16.93 -9.45 20.19
CA ASN A 100 17.43 -8.74 19.01
C ASN A 100 16.52 -7.51 18.76
N ALA A 101 16.53 -6.54 19.68
CA ALA A 101 16.01 -5.21 19.43
C ALA A 101 16.98 -4.51 18.46
N MET A 102 16.53 -4.19 17.25
CA MET A 102 17.27 -3.42 16.28
C MET A 102 17.63 -2.06 16.92
N SER A 103 18.90 -1.85 17.32
CA SER A 103 19.36 -0.56 17.83
C SER A 103 19.53 0.40 16.66
N LEU A 104 18.92 1.57 16.76
CA LEU A 104 19.05 2.65 15.78
C LEU A 104 19.98 3.71 16.38
N THR A 105 21.04 4.08 15.66
CA THR A 105 21.99 5.10 16.11
C THR A 105 21.54 6.49 15.67
N TYR A 106 21.30 7.38 16.64
CA TYR A 106 21.01 8.80 16.39
C TYR A 106 22.04 9.65 17.13
N ASN A 107 22.81 10.46 16.38
CA ASN A 107 23.92 11.30 16.92
C ASN A 107 24.91 10.51 17.79
N GLY A 108 25.19 9.23 17.44
CA GLY A 108 26.13 8.37 18.18
C GLY A 108 25.55 7.72 19.44
N VAL A 109 24.25 7.80 19.68
CA VAL A 109 23.56 7.15 20.81
C VAL A 109 22.67 6.04 20.29
N ASP A 110 22.83 4.84 20.80
CA ASP A 110 21.95 3.70 20.51
C ASP A 110 20.60 3.90 21.22
N MET A 111 19.53 3.91 20.43
CA MET A 111 18.16 4.10 20.90
C MET A 111 17.30 2.90 20.49
N SER A 112 16.31 2.57 21.31
CA SER A 112 15.26 1.64 20.90
C SER A 112 14.43 2.26 19.75
N ALA A 113 13.80 1.41 18.92
CA ALA A 113 12.95 1.88 17.84
C ALA A 113 11.80 2.79 18.33
N LYS A 114 11.26 2.53 19.53
CA LYS A 114 10.24 3.39 20.16
C LYS A 114 10.79 4.76 20.54
N GLU A 115 11.99 4.82 21.11
CA GLU A 115 12.65 6.10 21.47
C GLU A 115 12.98 6.91 20.22
N TYR A 116 13.52 6.27 19.18
CA TYR A 116 13.80 6.91 17.90
C TYR A 116 12.54 7.54 17.28
N LEU A 117 11.43 6.78 17.22
CA LEU A 117 10.15 7.28 16.73
C LEU A 117 9.64 8.47 17.56
N THR A 118 9.70 8.36 18.87
CA THR A 118 9.27 9.39 19.80
C THR A 118 10.10 10.68 19.60
N HIS A 119 11.42 10.53 19.51
CA HIS A 119 12.32 11.63 19.28
C HIS A 119 12.08 12.30 17.91
N SER A 120 11.99 11.48 16.85
CA SER A 120 11.76 11.97 15.50
C SER A 120 10.40 12.68 15.37
N CYS A 121 9.35 12.16 16.00
CA CYS A 121 8.03 12.77 16.02
C CYS A 121 8.02 14.13 16.75
N ASN A 122 8.66 14.20 17.93
CA ASN A 122 8.57 15.39 18.79
C ASN A 122 9.55 16.52 18.40
N ARG A 123 10.66 16.20 17.73
CA ARG A 123 11.71 17.16 17.34
C ARG A 123 11.80 17.40 15.84
N GLY A 124 11.09 16.60 15.03
CA GLY A 124 11.06 16.75 13.57
C GLY A 124 10.44 18.07 13.14
N LYS A 125 10.97 18.64 12.05
CA LYS A 125 10.33 19.81 11.41
C LYS A 125 9.11 19.33 10.61
N GLY A 126 7.92 19.38 11.20
CA GLY A 126 6.66 19.00 10.60
C GLY A 126 6.23 17.56 10.95
N VAL A 127 5.06 17.18 10.46
CA VAL A 127 4.46 15.85 10.69
C VAL A 127 5.11 14.85 9.74
N ILE A 128 5.78 13.84 10.29
CA ILE A 128 6.48 12.79 9.52
C ILE A 128 5.82 11.42 9.61
N TYR A 129 4.86 11.26 10.53
CA TYR A 129 4.11 10.03 10.72
C TYR A 129 2.61 10.29 10.74
N VAL A 130 1.85 9.25 10.47
CA VAL A 130 0.39 9.26 10.52
C VAL A 130 -0.12 8.06 11.29
N VAL A 131 -1.34 8.17 11.80
CA VAL A 131 -2.07 7.10 12.50
C VAL A 131 -3.24 6.69 11.62
N LYS A 132 -3.29 5.41 11.22
CA LYS A 132 -4.43 4.80 10.53
C LYS A 132 -5.21 3.95 11.55
N GLN A 133 -6.51 4.19 11.66
CA GLN A 133 -7.42 3.46 12.55
C GLN A 133 -8.77 3.26 11.88
N VAL A 134 -9.55 2.28 12.33
CA VAL A 134 -10.96 2.12 11.88
C VAL A 134 -11.73 3.39 12.28
N ALA A 135 -12.59 3.85 11.39
CA ALA A 135 -13.39 5.05 11.64
C ALA A 135 -14.32 4.81 12.84
N GLU A 136 -14.18 5.64 13.87
CA GLU A 136 -14.85 5.47 15.16
C GLU A 136 -16.38 5.47 15.01
N GLU A 137 -16.90 6.27 14.08
CA GLU A 137 -18.32 6.34 13.77
C GLU A 137 -18.92 5.01 13.28
N LEU A 138 -18.13 4.13 12.64
CA LEU A 138 -18.59 2.84 12.13
C LEU A 138 -18.95 1.86 13.26
N GLU A 139 -18.33 1.98 14.41
CA GLU A 139 -18.61 1.11 15.56
C GLU A 139 -20.10 1.17 15.95
N TYR A 140 -20.75 2.32 15.77
CA TYR A 140 -22.14 2.54 16.14
C TYR A 140 -23.09 2.62 14.95
N SER A 141 -22.63 3.14 13.81
CA SER A 141 -23.46 3.38 12.63
C SER A 141 -23.58 2.18 11.71
N ASN A 142 -22.52 1.37 11.57
CA ASN A 142 -22.49 0.20 10.67
C ASN A 142 -21.54 -0.89 11.16
N ARG A 143 -22.05 -1.78 11.99
CA ARG A 143 -21.30 -2.85 12.64
C ARG A 143 -20.65 -3.85 11.69
N ILE A 144 -21.28 -4.16 10.55
CA ILE A 144 -20.71 -5.03 9.52
C ILE A 144 -19.47 -4.36 8.90
N THR A 145 -19.59 -3.08 8.57
CA THR A 145 -18.49 -2.29 8.03
C THR A 145 -17.37 -2.11 9.05
N PHE A 146 -17.72 -1.93 10.33
CA PHE A 146 -16.76 -1.88 11.43
C PHE A 146 -15.96 -3.20 11.55
N LEU A 147 -16.64 -4.36 11.57
CA LEU A 147 -16.00 -5.67 11.61
C LEU A 147 -15.05 -5.87 10.43
N LYS A 148 -15.48 -5.54 9.20
CA LYS A 148 -14.61 -5.58 8.02
C LYS A 148 -13.38 -4.70 8.18
N GLY A 149 -13.55 -3.47 8.67
CA GLY A 149 -12.45 -2.55 8.92
C GLY A 149 -11.44 -3.08 9.94
N CYS A 150 -11.90 -3.75 11.02
CA CYS A 150 -11.02 -4.38 11.99
C CYS A 150 -10.19 -5.53 11.38
N VAL A 151 -10.82 -6.38 10.56
CA VAL A 151 -10.13 -7.46 9.84
C VAL A 151 -9.12 -6.89 8.86
N ASP A 152 -9.52 -5.93 8.03
CA ASP A 152 -8.68 -5.36 6.98
C ASP A 152 -7.47 -4.63 7.60
N LEU A 153 -7.64 -3.85 8.68
CA LEU A 153 -6.55 -3.14 9.34
C LEU A 153 -5.55 -4.11 10.02
N ALA A 154 -6.05 -5.20 10.61
CA ALA A 154 -5.21 -6.23 11.21
C ALA A 154 -4.39 -6.98 10.15
N LEU A 155 -5.00 -7.35 9.02
CA LEU A 155 -4.31 -7.99 7.91
C LEU A 155 -3.30 -7.03 7.25
N GLU A 156 -3.67 -5.76 7.06
CA GLU A 156 -2.76 -4.74 6.53
C GLU A 156 -1.50 -4.62 7.39
N ALA A 157 -1.64 -4.59 8.71
CA ALA A 157 -0.49 -4.57 9.62
C ALA A 157 0.41 -5.81 9.42
N LYS A 158 -0.17 -7.01 9.27
CA LYS A 158 0.58 -8.25 9.01
C LYS A 158 1.30 -8.24 7.67
N TYR A 159 0.66 -7.75 6.60
CA TYR A 159 1.32 -7.59 5.31
C TYR A 159 2.46 -6.58 5.39
N LEU A 160 2.20 -5.39 5.89
CA LEU A 160 3.18 -4.30 5.90
C LEU A 160 4.38 -4.56 6.82
N CYS A 161 4.22 -5.30 7.93
CA CYS A 161 5.38 -5.64 8.76
C CYS A 161 6.27 -6.71 8.11
N THR A 162 5.72 -7.55 7.21
CA THR A 162 6.46 -8.60 6.51
C THR A 162 7.12 -8.08 5.23
N LEU A 163 6.44 -7.17 4.52
CA LEU A 163 6.95 -6.51 3.31
C LEU A 163 7.99 -5.43 3.67
N SER A 164 9.11 -5.42 2.94
CA SER A 164 10.12 -4.37 3.06
C SER A 164 10.60 -4.00 1.67
N HIS A 165 10.16 -2.83 1.17
CA HIS A 165 10.47 -2.38 -0.18
C HIS A 165 10.36 -0.85 -0.29
N PRO A 166 11.28 -0.16 -1.01
CA PRO A 166 11.30 1.31 -1.09
C PRO A 166 10.01 1.92 -1.67
N ASN A 167 9.27 1.17 -2.48
CA ASN A 167 8.01 1.62 -3.08
C ASN A 167 6.75 1.08 -2.37
N ILE A 168 6.87 0.52 -1.18
CA ILE A 168 5.74 0.13 -0.32
C ILE A 168 5.78 1.00 0.94
N ILE A 169 4.61 1.41 1.42
CA ILE A 169 4.50 2.18 2.66
C ILE A 169 5.00 1.37 3.84
N GLU A 170 5.73 2.01 4.74
CA GLU A 170 6.32 1.34 5.90
C GLU A 170 5.49 1.55 7.15
N VAL A 171 5.20 0.46 7.86
CA VAL A 171 4.63 0.49 9.21
C VAL A 171 5.75 0.75 10.22
N LYS A 172 5.56 1.77 11.07
CA LYS A 172 6.56 2.21 12.05
C LYS A 172 6.23 1.80 13.48
N GLY A 173 4.98 1.43 13.73
CA GLY A 173 4.54 1.01 15.05
C GLY A 173 3.06 0.65 15.07
N VAL A 174 2.62 0.08 16.18
CA VAL A 174 1.24 -0.38 16.35
C VAL A 174 0.70 -0.02 17.73
N SER A 175 -0.61 -0.08 17.91
CA SER A 175 -1.28 0.07 19.19
C SER A 175 -0.90 -1.07 20.15
N ALA A 176 -0.65 -0.75 21.41
CA ALA A 176 -0.41 -1.73 22.46
C ALA A 176 -1.65 -2.58 22.73
N GLY A 177 -1.44 -3.87 22.96
CA GLY A 177 -2.50 -4.82 23.31
C GLY A 177 -3.12 -5.56 22.13
N GLY A 178 -2.60 -5.34 20.91
CA GLY A 178 -2.95 -6.13 19.73
C GLY A 178 -4.13 -5.58 18.91
N PRO A 179 -4.38 -6.18 17.72
CA PRO A 179 -5.27 -5.62 16.70
C PRO A 179 -6.77 -5.76 17.01
N PHE A 180 -7.14 -6.60 17.99
CA PHE A 180 -8.55 -6.85 18.34
C PHE A 180 -8.95 -6.18 19.68
N ARG A 181 -8.27 -5.06 19.99
CA ARG A 181 -8.69 -4.13 21.04
C ARG A 181 -9.34 -2.90 20.44
N GLN A 182 -10.35 -2.39 21.14
CA GLN A 182 -11.02 -1.15 20.76
C GLN A 182 -10.00 0.00 20.64
N GLY A 183 -10.11 0.77 19.56
CA GLY A 183 -9.18 1.85 19.28
C GLY A 183 -7.81 1.41 18.74
N TYR A 184 -7.70 0.20 18.20
CA TYR A 184 -6.48 -0.26 17.52
C TYR A 184 -6.10 0.66 16.38
N PHE A 185 -4.81 0.94 16.26
CA PHE A 185 -4.23 1.77 15.22
C PHE A 185 -2.86 1.25 14.79
N ILE A 186 -2.46 1.65 13.59
CA ILE A 186 -1.09 1.49 13.08
C ILE A 186 -0.48 2.86 12.82
N VAL A 187 0.83 2.97 13.06
CA VAL A 187 1.64 4.17 12.76
C VAL A 187 2.37 3.92 11.44
N LEU A 188 2.18 4.80 10.48
CA LEU A 188 2.77 4.72 9.15
C LEU A 188 3.65 5.96 8.88
N GLU A 189 4.58 5.83 7.93
CA GLU A 189 5.24 7.00 7.35
C GLU A 189 4.22 7.93 6.69
N ARG A 190 4.48 9.24 6.72
CA ARG A 190 3.59 10.21 6.07
C ARG A 190 3.89 10.31 4.58
N LEU A 191 2.84 10.22 3.78
CA LEU A 191 2.88 10.55 2.37
C LEU A 191 2.55 12.04 2.18
N HIS A 192 3.32 12.72 1.33
CA HIS A 192 3.23 14.15 1.11
C HIS A 192 2.33 14.51 -0.07
N ASP A 193 2.11 13.56 -0.97
CA ASP A 193 1.25 13.72 -2.15
C ASP A 193 0.60 12.38 -2.50
N THR A 194 -0.43 12.42 -3.33
CA THR A 194 -1.11 11.24 -3.86
C THR A 194 -1.07 11.24 -5.38
N LEU A 195 -1.20 10.08 -6.02
CA LEU A 195 -1.23 10.02 -7.48
C LEU A 195 -2.40 10.82 -8.09
N PRO A 196 -3.63 10.82 -7.52
CA PRO A 196 -4.70 11.70 -8.00
C PRO A 196 -4.31 13.19 -7.97
N SER A 197 -3.62 13.64 -6.92
CA SER A 197 -3.11 15.01 -6.84
C SER A 197 -2.02 15.29 -7.87
N LYS A 198 -1.09 14.35 -8.06
CA LYS A 198 -0.04 14.44 -9.09
C LYS A 198 -0.63 14.50 -10.50
N LEU A 199 -1.61 13.66 -10.81
CA LEU A 199 -2.30 13.66 -12.10
C LEU A 199 -2.92 15.01 -12.41
N LYS A 200 -3.59 15.65 -11.43
CA LYS A 200 -4.11 17.02 -11.58
C LYS A 200 -3.01 18.04 -11.87
N LYS A 201 -1.89 17.96 -11.15
CA LYS A 201 -0.73 18.83 -11.37
C LYS A 201 -0.14 18.61 -12.77
N TRP A 202 0.04 17.36 -13.18
CA TRP A 202 0.56 17.01 -14.50
C TRP A 202 -0.37 17.47 -15.63
N THR A 203 -1.69 17.32 -15.47
CA THR A 203 -2.68 17.85 -16.44
C THR A 203 -2.56 19.36 -16.59
N THR A 204 -2.35 20.09 -15.50
CA THR A 204 -2.16 21.56 -15.55
C THR A 204 -0.89 21.92 -16.32
N VAL A 205 0.23 21.26 -16.01
CA VAL A 205 1.51 21.48 -16.68
C VAL A 205 1.42 21.13 -18.19
N ASP A 206 0.81 19.98 -18.51
CA ASP A 206 0.64 19.53 -19.91
C ASP A 206 -0.16 20.56 -20.74
N ARG A 207 -1.26 21.08 -20.20
CA ARG A 207 -2.06 22.13 -20.85
C ARG A 207 -1.26 23.42 -21.06
N GLN A 208 -0.47 23.82 -20.07
CA GLN A 208 0.38 25.01 -20.19
C GLN A 208 1.47 24.83 -21.26
N CYS A 209 2.07 23.63 -21.35
CA CYS A 209 3.11 23.34 -22.34
C CYS A 209 2.56 23.25 -23.78
N LYS A 210 1.33 22.79 -23.96
CA LYS A 210 0.64 22.69 -25.27
C LYS A 210 -0.04 24.00 -25.70
N GLY A 211 -0.18 24.98 -24.80
CA GLY A 211 -0.75 26.29 -25.11
C GLY A 211 0.20 27.18 -25.92
N ILE A 212 -0.33 28.29 -26.46
CA ILE A 212 0.39 29.24 -27.32
C ILE A 212 1.69 29.75 -26.69
N THR A 213 1.69 29.99 -25.40
CA THR A 213 2.89 30.41 -24.62
C THR A 213 3.95 29.30 -24.49
N GLY A 214 3.57 28.05 -24.49
CA GLY A 214 4.48 26.91 -24.36
C GLY A 214 5.40 26.75 -25.57
N VAL A 215 4.92 27.06 -26.78
CA VAL A 215 5.68 26.97 -28.01
C VAL A 215 6.91 27.93 -27.98
N PHE A 216 6.79 29.09 -27.34
CA PHE A 216 7.85 30.11 -27.28
C PHE A 216 8.79 29.94 -26.05
N THR A 217 8.45 29.08 -25.06
CA THR A 217 9.18 29.01 -23.77
C THR A 217 9.86 27.65 -23.51
N GLY A 218 10.30 26.95 -24.57
CA GLY A 218 10.97 25.63 -24.42
C GLY A 218 10.01 24.49 -24.06
N GLY A 219 8.77 24.55 -24.57
CA GLY A 219 7.71 23.61 -24.27
C GLY A 219 8.09 22.14 -24.47
N LYS A 220 8.87 21.82 -25.53
CA LYS A 220 9.32 20.44 -25.80
C LYS A 220 10.12 19.86 -24.60
N LYS A 221 11.13 20.57 -24.11
CA LYS A 221 11.93 20.11 -22.96
C LYS A 221 11.09 19.92 -21.68
N LYS A 222 10.06 20.76 -21.49
CA LYS A 222 9.13 20.61 -20.36
C LYS A 222 8.19 19.42 -20.55
N VAL A 223 7.72 19.16 -21.76
CA VAL A 223 6.90 17.98 -22.10
C VAL A 223 7.71 16.70 -21.91
N ASP A 224 8.95 16.65 -22.39
CA ASP A 224 9.84 15.50 -22.21
C ASP A 224 10.13 15.26 -20.72
N GLY A 225 10.40 16.31 -19.95
CA GLY A 225 10.58 16.21 -18.50
C GLY A 225 9.33 15.74 -17.77
N LEU A 226 8.14 16.18 -18.19
CA LEU A 226 6.87 15.71 -17.65
C LEU A 226 6.63 14.24 -17.99
N PHE A 227 6.97 13.80 -19.19
CA PHE A 227 6.91 12.40 -19.59
C PHE A 227 7.81 11.53 -18.73
N VAL A 228 9.07 11.93 -18.53
CA VAL A 228 10.04 11.21 -17.66
C VAL A 228 9.49 11.09 -16.23
N ASN A 229 8.98 12.17 -15.64
CA ASN A 229 8.41 12.14 -14.28
C ASN A 229 7.23 11.16 -14.16
N ARG A 230 6.38 11.09 -15.18
CA ARG A 230 5.24 10.16 -15.24
C ARG A 230 5.72 8.71 -15.35
N MET A 231 6.74 8.46 -16.18
CA MET A 231 7.33 7.13 -16.34
C MET A 231 8.10 6.68 -15.10
N GLN A 232 8.77 7.58 -14.39
CA GLN A 232 9.39 7.28 -13.10
C GLN A 232 8.35 6.84 -12.06
N ALA A 233 7.19 7.51 -12.01
CA ALA A 233 6.10 7.08 -11.15
C ALA A 233 5.55 5.71 -11.57
N ALA A 234 5.33 5.49 -12.87
CA ALA A 234 4.89 4.21 -13.41
C ALA A 234 5.88 3.08 -13.09
N TYR A 235 7.20 3.35 -13.20
CA TYR A 235 8.25 2.41 -12.83
C TYR A 235 8.20 2.04 -11.34
N GLY A 236 8.11 3.03 -10.44
CA GLY A 236 8.04 2.77 -9.00
C GLY A 236 6.81 1.94 -8.61
N ILE A 237 5.66 2.15 -9.28
CA ILE A 237 4.45 1.33 -9.10
C ILE A 237 4.71 -0.10 -9.56
N ALA A 238 5.26 -0.28 -10.76
CA ALA A 238 5.58 -1.60 -11.32
C ALA A 238 6.57 -2.36 -10.42
N ASN A 239 7.57 -1.67 -9.88
CA ASN A 239 8.59 -2.25 -9.00
C ASN A 239 7.98 -2.73 -7.67
N ALA A 240 7.06 -1.96 -7.07
CA ALA A 240 6.32 -2.41 -5.89
C ALA A 240 5.54 -3.69 -6.16
N VAL A 241 4.81 -3.75 -7.29
CA VAL A 241 3.99 -4.92 -7.61
C VAL A 241 4.85 -6.12 -8.01
N ASN A 242 5.98 -5.91 -8.71
CA ASN A 242 6.96 -6.95 -8.99
C ASN A 242 7.44 -7.63 -7.69
N TYR A 243 7.80 -6.82 -6.69
CA TYR A 243 8.20 -7.33 -5.38
C TYR A 243 7.07 -8.11 -4.67
N ILE A 244 5.82 -7.66 -4.75
CA ILE A 244 4.65 -8.34 -4.21
C ILE A 244 4.47 -9.70 -4.91
N HIS A 245 4.57 -9.74 -6.24
CA HIS A 245 4.44 -10.96 -7.04
C HIS A 245 5.55 -11.96 -6.76
N SER A 246 6.80 -11.51 -6.56
CA SER A 246 7.92 -12.40 -6.17
C SER A 246 7.73 -13.06 -4.79
N ARG A 247 6.79 -12.58 -3.98
CA ARG A 247 6.39 -13.13 -2.69
C ARG A 247 5.10 -13.95 -2.75
N ASN A 248 4.71 -14.36 -3.96
CA ASN A 248 3.50 -15.15 -4.22
C ASN A 248 2.21 -14.48 -3.73
N LEU A 249 2.18 -13.14 -3.74
CA LEU A 249 1.02 -12.33 -3.38
C LEU A 249 0.38 -11.74 -4.63
N VAL A 250 -0.93 -11.49 -4.57
CA VAL A 250 -1.69 -10.68 -5.54
C VAL A 250 -2.29 -9.48 -4.79
N TYR A 251 -2.11 -8.27 -5.35
CA TYR A 251 -2.49 -7.02 -4.67
C TYR A 251 -3.99 -6.69 -4.81
N ARG A 252 -4.58 -6.88 -6.00
CA ARG A 252 -6.02 -6.83 -6.33
C ARG A 252 -6.74 -5.47 -6.27
N ASP A 253 -6.11 -4.40 -5.82
CA ASP A 253 -6.73 -3.07 -5.80
C ASP A 253 -5.78 -1.96 -6.28
N LEU A 254 -5.07 -2.23 -7.39
CA LEU A 254 -4.17 -1.26 -7.98
C LEU A 254 -4.96 -0.15 -8.66
N LYS A 255 -4.92 1.05 -8.06
CA LYS A 255 -5.63 2.26 -8.49
C LYS A 255 -4.89 3.51 -8.03
N PRO A 256 -5.18 4.70 -8.62
CA PRO A 256 -4.51 5.95 -8.20
C PRO A 256 -4.64 6.26 -6.71
N ASP A 257 -5.80 5.95 -6.10
CA ASP A 257 -6.10 6.27 -4.71
C ASP A 257 -5.22 5.51 -3.71
N ASN A 258 -4.62 4.38 -4.12
CA ASN A 258 -3.73 3.55 -3.29
C ASN A 258 -2.25 3.83 -3.55
N ILE A 259 -1.92 4.94 -4.21
CA ILE A 259 -0.56 5.33 -4.55
C ILE A 259 -0.29 6.73 -4.03
N GLY A 260 0.77 6.86 -3.25
CA GLY A 260 1.25 8.13 -2.72
C GLY A 260 2.73 8.36 -3.00
N PHE A 261 3.23 9.47 -2.50
CA PHE A 261 4.61 9.89 -2.65
C PHE A 261 5.17 10.35 -1.30
N ASP A 262 6.36 9.87 -0.97
CA ASP A 262 7.10 10.31 0.21
C ASP A 262 7.68 11.74 0.04
N GLY A 263 8.39 12.24 1.05
CA GLY A 263 9.04 13.55 1.01
C GLY A 263 10.11 13.69 -0.08
N SER A 264 10.69 12.59 -0.52
CA SER A 264 11.67 12.52 -1.61
C SER A 264 11.04 12.28 -2.97
N GLN A 265 9.71 12.28 -3.05
CA GLN A 265 8.92 12.04 -4.26
C GLN A 265 9.00 10.59 -4.80
N ASN A 266 9.44 9.63 -3.98
CA ASN A 266 9.36 8.23 -4.33
C ASN A 266 7.92 7.75 -4.20
N VAL A 267 7.53 6.87 -5.13
CA VAL A 267 6.23 6.18 -5.08
C VAL A 267 6.16 5.27 -3.86
N LYS A 268 5.01 5.28 -3.20
CA LYS A 268 4.64 4.39 -2.11
C LYS A 268 3.27 3.77 -2.36
N LEU A 269 3.24 2.46 -2.58
CA LEU A 269 2.00 1.69 -2.64
C LEU A 269 1.52 1.41 -1.21
N PHE A 270 0.22 1.61 -0.96
CA PHE A 270 -0.40 1.41 0.37
C PHE A 270 -1.79 0.77 0.24
N ASP A 271 -2.42 0.46 1.37
CA ASP A 271 -3.72 -0.21 1.47
C ASP A 271 -3.71 -1.67 0.97
N PHE A 272 -3.24 -2.57 1.85
CA PHE A 272 -3.11 -4.00 1.59
C PHE A 272 -4.33 -4.82 2.06
N GLY A 273 -5.46 -4.18 2.41
CA GLY A 273 -6.66 -4.85 2.89
C GLY A 273 -7.27 -5.86 1.92
N LEU A 274 -7.00 -5.72 0.62
CA LEU A 274 -7.44 -6.67 -0.40
C LEU A 274 -6.34 -7.61 -0.90
N ALA A 275 -5.10 -7.46 -0.45
CA ALA A 275 -4.01 -8.36 -0.85
C ALA A 275 -4.29 -9.80 -0.43
N LYS A 276 -3.80 -10.77 -1.21
CA LYS A 276 -4.03 -12.19 -0.96
C LYS A 276 -2.80 -13.00 -1.34
N GLU A 277 -2.43 -13.93 -0.47
CA GLU A 277 -1.47 -14.98 -0.79
C GLU A 277 -2.10 -16.00 -1.73
N LEU A 278 -1.37 -16.42 -2.76
CA LEU A 278 -1.75 -17.48 -3.66
C LEU A 278 -1.35 -18.82 -3.02
N ASN A 279 -2.33 -19.53 -2.51
CA ASN A 279 -2.14 -20.79 -1.82
C ASN A 279 -2.41 -21.96 -2.75
N ASP A 280 -1.57 -22.99 -2.71
CA ASP A 280 -1.74 -24.18 -3.55
C ASP A 280 -3.09 -24.89 -3.32
N ASN A 281 -3.68 -24.76 -2.14
CA ASN A 281 -5.02 -25.30 -1.87
C ASN A 281 -6.13 -24.61 -2.68
N ASP A 282 -5.92 -23.38 -3.13
CA ASP A 282 -6.85 -22.62 -3.96
C ASP A 282 -6.53 -22.78 -5.47
N LYS A 283 -5.44 -23.50 -5.82
CA LYS A 283 -4.95 -23.70 -7.19
C LYS A 283 -5.87 -24.60 -8.00
N THR A 284 -6.14 -24.17 -9.23
CA THR A 284 -6.88 -24.96 -10.23
C THR A 284 -5.90 -25.54 -11.26
N SER A 285 -6.38 -26.32 -12.23
CA SER A 285 -5.60 -26.65 -13.42
C SER A 285 -5.24 -25.36 -14.16
N ASN A 286 -4.05 -25.17 -14.66
CA ASN A 286 -3.60 -24.02 -15.46
C ASN A 286 -3.03 -22.80 -14.68
N ASP A 287 -2.45 -23.01 -13.51
CA ASP A 287 -1.83 -21.92 -12.71
C ASP A 287 -2.78 -20.77 -12.34
N LEU A 288 -4.07 -21.04 -12.27
CA LEU A 288 -5.09 -20.12 -11.79
C LEU A 288 -5.56 -20.53 -10.41
N TYR A 289 -6.12 -19.60 -9.66
CA TYR A 289 -6.55 -19.79 -8.29
C TYR A 289 -8.02 -19.41 -8.14
N LYS A 290 -8.77 -20.21 -7.36
CA LYS A 290 -10.17 -19.92 -7.02
C LYS A 290 -10.22 -18.87 -5.91
N LEU A 291 -10.17 -17.62 -6.29
CA LEU A 291 -10.19 -16.47 -5.39
C LEU A 291 -11.53 -15.73 -5.45
N THR A 292 -11.75 -14.83 -4.49
CA THR A 292 -12.97 -14.00 -4.47
C THR A 292 -13.06 -13.13 -5.72
N GLY A 293 -14.11 -13.31 -6.50
CA GLY A 293 -14.42 -12.46 -7.64
C GLY A 293 -15.02 -11.11 -7.24
N PHE A 294 -15.10 -10.20 -8.21
CA PHE A 294 -15.62 -8.82 -8.06
C PHE A 294 -14.96 -8.06 -6.90
N THR A 295 -13.63 -8.20 -6.78
CA THR A 295 -12.81 -7.61 -5.74
C THR A 295 -11.99 -6.46 -6.31
N GLY A 296 -11.94 -5.34 -5.61
CA GLY A 296 -11.23 -4.13 -6.03
C GLY A 296 -12.10 -3.14 -6.79
N SER A 297 -11.47 -2.13 -7.36
CA SER A 297 -12.12 -0.99 -8.01
C SER A 297 -12.48 -1.30 -9.46
N ILE A 298 -13.77 -1.31 -9.81
CA ILE A 298 -14.32 -1.78 -11.10
C ILE A 298 -13.60 -1.20 -12.33
N ARG A 299 -13.18 0.06 -12.29
CA ARG A 299 -12.50 0.77 -13.38
C ARG A 299 -11.15 0.14 -13.75
N TYR A 300 -10.47 -0.48 -12.79
CA TYR A 300 -9.15 -1.09 -12.93
C TYR A 300 -9.21 -2.62 -12.89
N MET A 301 -10.40 -3.17 -12.66
CA MET A 301 -10.62 -4.60 -12.45
C MET A 301 -10.45 -5.38 -13.75
N ALA A 302 -9.69 -6.47 -13.70
CA ALA A 302 -9.53 -7.39 -14.82
C ALA A 302 -10.85 -8.13 -15.12
N PRO A 303 -11.14 -8.44 -16.42
CA PRO A 303 -12.40 -9.07 -16.81
C PRO A 303 -12.70 -10.37 -16.06
N GLU A 304 -11.70 -11.24 -15.88
CA GLU A 304 -11.85 -12.52 -15.17
C GLU A 304 -12.25 -12.32 -13.70
N VAL A 305 -11.80 -11.25 -13.04
CA VAL A 305 -12.23 -10.90 -11.67
C VAL A 305 -13.68 -10.42 -11.67
N GLY A 306 -14.05 -9.58 -12.63
CA GLY A 306 -15.41 -9.09 -12.80
C GLY A 306 -16.41 -10.20 -13.16
N LEU A 307 -15.96 -11.22 -13.90
CA LEU A 307 -16.75 -12.40 -14.28
C LEU A 307 -16.68 -13.54 -13.26
N LYS A 308 -16.00 -13.33 -12.12
CA LYS A 308 -15.85 -14.32 -11.03
C LYS A 308 -15.21 -15.64 -11.49
N GLN A 309 -14.31 -15.56 -12.46
CA GLN A 309 -13.51 -16.69 -12.94
C GLN A 309 -12.27 -16.89 -12.07
N PRO A 310 -11.62 -18.06 -12.08
CA PRO A 310 -10.31 -18.25 -11.47
C PRO A 310 -9.27 -17.31 -12.10
N TYR A 311 -8.33 -16.82 -11.29
CA TYR A 311 -7.30 -15.87 -11.74
C TYR A 311 -6.00 -16.03 -10.96
N ASN A 312 -4.96 -15.36 -11.41
CA ASN A 312 -3.65 -15.30 -10.75
C ASN A 312 -3.13 -13.83 -10.67
N GLN A 313 -1.85 -13.65 -10.40
CA GLN A 313 -1.19 -12.34 -10.30
C GLN A 313 -1.33 -11.45 -11.55
N LYS A 314 -1.62 -12.02 -12.72
CA LYS A 314 -1.79 -11.26 -13.96
C LYS A 314 -3.00 -10.30 -13.95
N VAL A 315 -3.87 -10.38 -12.95
CA VAL A 315 -4.93 -9.37 -12.74
C VAL A 315 -4.36 -8.02 -12.35
N ASP A 316 -3.24 -7.99 -11.59
CA ASP A 316 -2.56 -6.74 -11.25
C ASP A 316 -1.86 -6.13 -12.48
N VAL A 317 -1.38 -6.96 -13.42
CA VAL A 317 -0.83 -6.49 -14.71
C VAL A 317 -1.91 -5.77 -15.53
N TYR A 318 -3.13 -6.33 -15.57
CA TYR A 318 -4.26 -5.65 -16.19
C TYR A 318 -4.57 -4.31 -15.50
N SER A 319 -4.69 -4.32 -14.18
CA SER A 319 -4.95 -3.10 -13.39
C SER A 319 -3.87 -2.04 -13.61
N TYR A 320 -2.62 -2.48 -13.69
CA TYR A 320 -1.48 -1.62 -14.02
C TYR A 320 -1.61 -0.98 -15.39
N SER A 321 -2.06 -1.71 -16.40
CA SER A 321 -2.27 -1.14 -17.75
C SER A 321 -3.30 -0.03 -17.78
N MET A 322 -4.39 -0.17 -17.02
CA MET A 322 -5.42 0.87 -16.87
C MET A 322 -4.86 2.11 -16.16
N LEU A 323 -4.04 1.87 -15.14
CA LEU A 323 -3.38 2.94 -14.40
C LEU A 323 -2.33 3.66 -15.25
N LEU A 324 -1.51 2.91 -16.00
CA LEU A 324 -0.55 3.47 -16.95
C LEU A 324 -1.24 4.29 -18.04
N TRP A 325 -2.37 3.81 -18.55
CA TRP A 325 -3.17 4.57 -19.49
C TRP A 325 -3.63 5.90 -18.89
N TYR A 326 -4.08 5.91 -17.62
CA TYR A 326 -4.44 7.17 -16.93
C TYR A 326 -3.24 8.11 -16.78
N ILE A 327 -2.07 7.57 -16.42
CA ILE A 327 -0.83 8.35 -16.30
C ILE A 327 -0.44 8.95 -17.66
N MET A 328 -0.68 8.25 -18.76
CA MET A 328 -0.38 8.71 -20.11
C MET A 328 -1.44 9.69 -20.65
N ALA A 329 -2.71 9.39 -20.50
CA ALA A 329 -3.82 10.21 -21.00
C ALA A 329 -4.08 11.45 -20.13
N LEU A 330 -3.70 11.42 -18.85
CA LEU A 330 -4.02 12.43 -17.83
C LEU A 330 -5.55 12.60 -17.61
N GLU A 331 -6.30 11.58 -17.97
CA GLU A 331 -7.75 11.46 -17.75
C GLU A 331 -8.10 10.01 -17.35
N PRO A 332 -9.16 9.78 -16.54
CA PRO A 332 -9.51 8.45 -16.12
C PRO A 332 -9.95 7.56 -17.29
N PRO A 333 -9.54 6.27 -17.34
CA PRO A 333 -9.95 5.34 -18.37
C PRO A 333 -11.48 5.16 -18.34
N TYR A 334 -12.09 4.96 -19.52
CA TYR A 334 -13.51 4.72 -19.74
C TYR A 334 -14.48 5.89 -19.39
N GLY A 335 -13.96 7.04 -18.97
CA GLY A 335 -14.79 8.24 -18.71
C GLY A 335 -16.00 7.96 -17.79
N PHE A 336 -17.22 8.11 -18.33
CA PHE A 336 -18.48 8.01 -17.58
C PHE A 336 -19.14 6.62 -17.61
N TYR A 337 -18.38 5.53 -17.75
CA TYR A 337 -18.96 4.19 -17.74
C TYR A 337 -19.65 3.88 -16.40
N THR A 338 -20.88 3.36 -16.48
CA THR A 338 -21.60 2.82 -15.31
C THR A 338 -21.11 1.41 -14.99
N PRO A 339 -21.41 0.84 -13.80
CA PRO A 339 -21.07 -0.54 -13.46
C PRO A 339 -21.59 -1.56 -14.49
N GLU A 340 -22.79 -1.33 -15.05
CA GLU A 340 -23.40 -2.19 -16.07
C GLU A 340 -22.62 -2.11 -17.39
N MET A 341 -22.13 -0.92 -17.77
CA MET A 341 -21.28 -0.74 -18.95
C MET A 341 -19.92 -1.42 -18.77
N PHE A 342 -19.34 -1.43 -17.56
CA PHE A 342 -18.14 -2.23 -17.30
C PHE A 342 -18.42 -3.70 -17.53
N THR A 343 -19.49 -4.25 -16.96
CA THR A 343 -19.84 -5.65 -17.12
C THR A 343 -20.06 -6.05 -18.57
N SER A 344 -20.87 -5.29 -19.31
CA SER A 344 -21.23 -5.63 -20.68
C SER A 344 -20.11 -5.32 -21.69
N ARG A 345 -19.53 -4.13 -21.65
CA ARG A 345 -18.57 -3.70 -22.68
C ARG A 345 -17.13 -4.12 -22.37
N VAL A 346 -16.68 -3.92 -21.11
CA VAL A 346 -15.28 -4.17 -20.76
C VAL A 346 -15.05 -5.65 -20.48
N PHE A 347 -15.86 -6.27 -19.62
CA PHE A 347 -15.63 -7.65 -19.20
C PHE A 347 -16.08 -8.67 -20.24
N GLN A 348 -17.27 -8.48 -20.85
CA GLN A 348 -17.83 -9.43 -21.82
C GLN A 348 -17.38 -9.16 -23.25
N GLN A 349 -17.35 -7.90 -23.68
CA GLN A 349 -17.04 -7.53 -25.09
C GLN A 349 -15.59 -7.13 -25.31
N GLY A 350 -14.76 -7.05 -24.25
CA GLY A 350 -13.33 -6.76 -24.37
C GLY A 350 -13.00 -5.33 -24.75
N HIS A 351 -13.91 -4.36 -24.56
CA HIS A 351 -13.64 -2.96 -24.87
C HIS A 351 -12.47 -2.41 -24.05
N ARG A 352 -11.60 -1.61 -24.67
CA ARG A 352 -10.41 -1.00 -24.04
C ARG A 352 -10.36 0.49 -24.37
N PRO A 353 -9.68 1.32 -23.54
CA PRO A 353 -9.47 2.73 -23.84
C PRO A 353 -8.63 2.91 -25.10
N VAL A 354 -8.85 4.02 -25.80
CA VAL A 354 -8.13 4.35 -27.04
C VAL A 354 -6.69 4.72 -26.70
N ILE A 355 -5.72 4.10 -27.38
CA ILE A 355 -4.31 4.46 -27.34
C ILE A 355 -4.07 5.61 -28.32
N MET A 356 -3.45 6.70 -27.85
CA MET A 356 -3.18 7.86 -28.70
C MET A 356 -2.00 7.58 -29.64
N ALA A 357 -2.07 8.08 -30.86
CA ALA A 357 -1.09 7.80 -31.91
C ALA A 357 0.30 8.41 -31.66
N ASP A 358 0.36 9.44 -30.83
CA ASP A 358 1.59 10.16 -30.44
C ASP A 358 2.32 9.53 -29.25
N TRP A 359 1.78 8.45 -28.67
CA TRP A 359 2.46 7.76 -27.57
C TRP A 359 3.60 6.86 -28.06
N PRO A 360 4.66 6.66 -27.25
CA PRO A 360 5.77 5.79 -27.62
C PRO A 360 5.32 4.37 -27.99
N ALA A 361 5.81 3.86 -29.11
CA ALA A 361 5.36 2.58 -29.67
C ALA A 361 5.56 1.39 -28.72
N ASN A 362 6.66 1.37 -27.96
CA ASN A 362 6.95 0.29 -27.00
C ASN A 362 5.95 0.33 -25.84
N ILE A 363 5.63 1.52 -25.32
CA ILE A 363 4.61 1.69 -24.27
C ILE A 363 3.23 1.26 -24.77
N CYS A 364 2.87 1.62 -26.01
CA CYS A 364 1.62 1.21 -26.63
C CYS A 364 1.48 -0.31 -26.78
N ARG A 365 2.57 -0.97 -27.21
CA ARG A 365 2.61 -2.45 -27.36
C ARG A 365 2.48 -3.11 -25.99
N MET A 366 3.33 -2.75 -25.05
CA MET A 366 3.30 -3.26 -23.68
C MET A 366 1.91 -3.11 -23.05
N MET A 367 1.28 -1.94 -23.21
CA MET A 367 -0.06 -1.69 -22.66
C MET A 367 -1.11 -2.63 -23.27
N LYS A 368 -1.06 -2.91 -24.58
CA LYS A 368 -1.95 -3.86 -25.27
C LYS A 368 -1.74 -5.28 -24.76
N ASP A 369 -0.50 -5.67 -24.51
CA ASP A 369 -0.18 -6.99 -23.97
C ASP A 369 -0.66 -7.12 -22.51
N CYS A 370 -0.48 -6.08 -21.69
CA CYS A 370 -0.91 -6.07 -20.28
C CYS A 370 -2.43 -6.22 -20.11
N TRP A 371 -3.25 -5.68 -21.00
CA TRP A 371 -4.72 -5.81 -20.91
C TRP A 371 -5.32 -6.87 -21.83
N ASN A 372 -4.50 -7.78 -22.33
CA ASN A 372 -4.95 -8.87 -23.20
C ASN A 372 -6.00 -9.72 -22.49
N VAL A 373 -6.98 -10.22 -23.25
CA VAL A 373 -8.01 -11.12 -22.74
C VAL A 373 -7.39 -12.46 -22.32
N ASN A 374 -6.41 -12.95 -23.09
CA ASN A 374 -5.64 -14.12 -22.73
C ASN A 374 -4.63 -13.75 -21.63
N ILE A 375 -4.84 -14.27 -20.43
CA ILE A 375 -4.01 -14.03 -19.24
C ILE A 375 -2.55 -14.41 -19.48
N THR A 376 -2.28 -15.47 -20.26
CA THR A 376 -0.91 -15.97 -20.50
C THR A 376 -0.07 -15.05 -21.39
N VAL A 377 -0.70 -14.18 -22.17
CA VAL A 377 -0.03 -13.18 -23.01
C VAL A 377 0.45 -11.98 -22.19
N ARG A 378 -0.18 -11.71 -21.07
CA ARG A 378 0.19 -10.57 -20.20
C ARG A 378 1.62 -10.76 -19.67
N PRO A 379 2.52 -9.78 -19.86
CA PRO A 379 3.89 -9.86 -19.36
C PRO A 379 3.93 -9.98 -17.84
N ASP A 380 5.08 -10.33 -17.28
CA ASP A 380 5.38 -10.10 -15.87
C ASP A 380 5.85 -8.65 -15.63
N PHE A 381 5.98 -8.27 -14.36
CA PHE A 381 6.41 -6.91 -14.04
C PHE A 381 7.89 -6.66 -14.34
N GLU A 382 8.73 -7.68 -14.43
CA GLU A 382 10.13 -7.55 -14.83
C GLU A 382 10.22 -7.02 -16.27
N ALA A 383 9.50 -7.64 -17.21
CA ALA A 383 9.43 -7.17 -18.60
C ALA A 383 8.81 -5.77 -18.74
N ILE A 384 7.85 -5.41 -17.87
CA ILE A 384 7.26 -4.07 -17.80
C ILE A 384 8.31 -3.04 -17.36
N LEU A 385 9.08 -3.35 -16.31
CA LEU A 385 10.14 -2.49 -15.79
C LEU A 385 11.21 -2.23 -16.86
N ASP A 386 11.68 -3.28 -17.55
CA ASP A 386 12.63 -3.15 -18.65
C ASP A 386 12.12 -2.23 -19.75
N THR A 387 10.88 -2.39 -20.15
CA THR A 387 10.27 -1.56 -21.21
C THR A 387 10.21 -0.09 -20.80
N ILE A 388 9.77 0.20 -19.57
CA ILE A 388 9.70 1.59 -19.09
C ILE A 388 11.08 2.21 -18.98
N GLN A 389 12.06 1.47 -18.48
CA GLN A 389 13.42 1.95 -18.31
C GLN A 389 14.06 2.27 -19.66
N GLN A 390 13.92 1.38 -20.64
CA GLN A 390 14.41 1.61 -22.00
C GLN A 390 13.77 2.88 -22.60
N GLU A 391 12.48 3.07 -22.41
CA GLU A 391 11.78 4.26 -22.90
C GLU A 391 12.26 5.53 -22.18
N VAL A 392 12.42 5.52 -20.85
CA VAL A 392 12.98 6.66 -20.10
C VAL A 392 14.39 7.01 -20.59
N ARG A 393 15.21 6.01 -20.93
CA ARG A 393 16.59 6.20 -21.40
C ARG A 393 16.66 7.01 -22.70
N LEU A 394 15.64 6.91 -23.57
CA LEU A 394 15.56 7.69 -24.81
C LEU A 394 15.37 9.20 -24.55
N TYR A 395 14.73 9.56 -23.44
CA TYR A 395 14.45 10.96 -23.09
C TYR A 395 15.47 11.52 -22.07
N ASN A 396 15.92 10.68 -21.14
CA ASN A 396 16.85 11.09 -20.08
C ASN A 396 17.65 9.88 -19.57
N PRO A 397 18.87 9.65 -20.10
CA PRO A 397 19.73 8.54 -19.69
C PRO A 397 20.10 8.54 -18.20
N GLU A 398 20.31 9.72 -17.60
CA GLU A 398 20.64 9.84 -16.17
C GLU A 398 19.46 9.41 -15.29
N ALA A 399 18.24 9.81 -15.68
CA ALA A 399 17.04 9.39 -15.00
C ALA A 399 16.83 7.86 -15.09
N ALA A 400 17.12 7.24 -16.23
CA ALA A 400 17.03 5.80 -16.41
C ALA A 400 18.05 5.04 -15.53
N ASN A 401 19.30 5.51 -15.46
CA ASN A 401 20.33 4.92 -14.60
C ASN A 401 19.97 5.05 -13.11
N LYS A 402 19.32 6.15 -12.74
CA LYS A 402 18.82 6.34 -11.37
C LYS A 402 17.72 5.34 -11.00
N LEU A 403 16.88 4.95 -11.94
CA LEU A 403 15.89 3.88 -11.71
C LEU A 403 16.57 2.56 -11.32
N GLU A 404 17.65 2.16 -12.01
CA GLU A 404 18.43 0.96 -11.67
C GLU A 404 18.99 1.03 -10.23
N THR A 405 19.69 2.12 -9.91
CA THR A 405 20.41 2.22 -8.63
C THR A 405 19.52 2.41 -7.41
N THR A 406 18.38 3.03 -7.58
CA THR A 406 17.44 3.29 -6.46
C THR A 406 16.68 2.03 -6.06
N TYR A 407 16.48 1.09 -6.99
CA TYR A 407 15.55 -0.03 -6.82
C TYR A 407 16.22 -1.42 -6.84
N MET A 408 17.53 -1.50 -7.08
CA MET A 408 18.33 -2.73 -6.94
C MET A 408 18.85 -3.00 -5.51
N ARG A 409 18.48 -2.16 -4.53
CA ARG A 409 18.80 -2.32 -3.11
C ARG A 409 17.56 -2.82 -2.37
#